data_b68ecaa0e4ade62a85f8f0c81c71117e
#
_entry.id   b68ecaa0e4ade62a85f8f0c81c71117e
#
_cell.length_a   1.000
_cell.length_b   1.000
_cell.length_c   1.000
_cell.angle_alpha   90.00
_cell.angle_beta   90.00
_cell.angle_gamma   90.00
#
_symmetry.space_group_name_H-M   'P 1'
#
loop_
_entity.id
_entity.type
_entity.pdbx_description
1 polymer ?
#
loop_
_entity_poly.entity_id
_entity_poly.type
_entity_poly.pdbx_seq_one_letter_code
_entity_poly.pdbx_strand_id
1 'polypeptide(L)'
;GEFTQASQLMRKLPSKVRKANAVTIDSLNQIMGRIRKDFTLLPEDGVKQIREKMPDATDEQIDNWKKVKAIEVMNIDGKELWFRKAVRNLWLLGEEFAEVNQADNTEGSEKLRKYVVRAMRTVPDANGVRDWHHVNVTFTLDVDADAIPAGETLRVWMPIPYENLRQKNIKLESSNRPVTWSEGSKHHTVYMEAVAEKGKPTHFEYTFSYDVGERHIAQQDLLAMVEPYKNTPEYVKYTSSEYPHIVITDAMRELAEQIVGTPEENPVLAASHIYHWIASRFPWAGAREYSTIKNIPEYVLENKHGDCGQVGLLYITLCRAAGIPARWESGYMLHPGEVNFHDWGETYFEGVGWVPTDASFGRTTEHSEQMRDYYATGMDIYRMASNEGVGDKLSPEKKYIRSETVDCQMGEVEWKNGNLYYDKWNSSFKLNSIEPVK
;
A
#
# COMPACT_ATOMS: atom_id res chain seq x y z
N GLY A 1 12.36 8.63 20.49
CA GLY A 1 13.23 7.56 20.91
C GLY A 1 14.70 7.93 21.06
N GLU A 2 15.35 7.22 21.96
CA GLU A 2 16.77 7.36 22.25
C GLU A 2 17.61 6.54 21.26
N PHE A 3 17.59 6.89 19.98
CA PHE A 3 18.18 6.07 18.89
C PHE A 3 19.70 6.06 18.91
N THR A 4 20.31 7.19 19.27
CA THR A 4 21.77 7.28 19.41
C THR A 4 22.27 6.38 20.53
N GLN A 5 21.59 6.40 21.68
CA GLN A 5 21.91 5.54 22.82
C GLN A 5 21.69 4.07 22.49
N ALA A 6 20.58 3.72 21.83
CA ALA A 6 20.31 2.34 21.39
C ALA A 6 21.41 1.81 20.47
N SER A 7 21.83 2.58 19.47
CA SER A 7 22.92 2.21 18.54
C SER A 7 24.25 2.03 19.29
N GLN A 8 24.55 2.87 20.27
CA GLN A 8 25.77 2.75 21.09
C GLN A 8 25.74 1.47 21.95
N LEU A 9 24.59 1.14 22.56
CA LEU A 9 24.42 -0.09 23.34
C LEU A 9 24.62 -1.34 22.46
N MET A 10 24.03 -1.38 21.27
CA MET A 10 24.22 -2.49 20.33
C MET A 10 25.69 -2.68 19.91
N ARG A 11 26.44 -1.58 19.73
CA ARG A 11 27.89 -1.65 19.44
C ARG A 11 28.73 -2.20 20.61
N LYS A 12 28.30 -1.96 21.83
CA LYS A 12 28.97 -2.43 23.06
C LYS A 12 28.69 -3.90 23.41
N LEU A 13 27.73 -4.55 22.75
CA LEU A 13 27.46 -5.97 22.97
C LEU A 13 28.71 -6.84 22.70
N PRO A 14 28.93 -7.93 23.47
CA PRO A 14 30.03 -8.86 23.22
C PRO A 14 30.04 -9.36 21.77
N SER A 15 31.21 -9.55 21.18
CA SER A 15 31.38 -9.94 19.76
C SER A 15 30.57 -11.19 19.39
N LYS A 16 30.52 -12.20 20.27
CA LYS A 16 29.72 -13.43 20.07
C LYS A 16 28.22 -13.11 19.95
N VAL A 17 27.70 -12.25 20.84
CA VAL A 17 26.28 -11.84 20.83
C VAL A 17 25.96 -11.02 19.57
N ARG A 18 26.82 -10.07 19.19
CA ARG A 18 26.65 -9.28 17.96
C ARG A 18 26.63 -10.16 16.71
N LYS A 19 27.52 -11.13 16.61
CA LYS A 19 27.55 -12.06 15.46
C LYS A 19 26.29 -12.92 15.40
N ALA A 20 25.83 -13.45 16.54
CA ALA A 20 24.62 -14.26 16.61
C ALA A 20 23.33 -13.49 16.25
N ASN A 21 23.31 -12.17 16.48
CA ASN A 21 22.15 -11.30 16.25
C ASN A 21 22.39 -10.25 15.15
N ALA A 22 23.29 -10.51 14.21
CA ALA A 22 23.71 -9.52 13.23
C ALA A 22 22.55 -9.00 12.37
N VAL A 23 21.66 -9.87 11.90
CA VAL A 23 20.48 -9.50 11.10
C VAL A 23 19.50 -8.66 11.91
N THR A 24 19.20 -9.04 13.16
CA THR A 24 18.30 -8.28 14.05
C THR A 24 18.85 -6.89 14.36
N ILE A 25 20.15 -6.80 14.64
CA ILE A 25 20.83 -5.52 14.90
C ILE A 25 20.80 -4.64 13.65
N ASP A 26 21.03 -5.22 12.48
CA ASP A 26 20.90 -4.51 11.21
C ASP A 26 19.48 -3.97 11.01
N SER A 27 18.46 -4.82 11.19
CA SER A 27 17.06 -4.42 11.06
C SER A 27 16.69 -3.27 11.99
N LEU A 28 17.10 -3.33 13.27
CA LEU A 28 16.85 -2.25 14.23
C LEU A 28 17.53 -0.94 13.82
N ASN A 29 18.79 -1.00 13.36
CA ASN A 29 19.50 0.19 12.88
C ASN A 29 18.84 0.78 11.62
N GLN A 30 18.38 -0.07 10.70
CA GLN A 30 17.68 0.38 9.51
C GLN A 30 16.35 1.05 9.86
N ILE A 31 15.53 0.46 10.74
CA ILE A 31 14.27 1.05 11.18
C ILE A 31 14.51 2.42 11.84
N MET A 32 15.48 2.53 12.75
CA MET A 32 15.84 3.82 13.35
C MET A 32 16.30 4.83 12.29
N GLY A 33 17.07 4.38 11.30
CA GLY A 33 17.52 5.21 10.18
C GLY A 33 16.35 5.71 9.30
N ARG A 34 15.36 4.85 9.03
CA ARG A 34 14.16 5.19 8.27
C ARG A 34 13.29 6.20 9.01
N ILE A 35 13.11 6.02 10.33
CA ILE A 35 12.39 6.99 11.16
C ILE A 35 13.09 8.36 11.10
N ARG A 36 14.43 8.40 11.16
CA ARG A 36 15.18 9.67 11.02
C ARG A 36 15.03 10.33 9.64
N LYS A 37 14.79 9.54 8.57
CA LYS A 37 14.51 10.06 7.23
C LYS A 37 13.09 10.59 7.09
N ASP A 38 12.15 10.03 7.83
CA ASP A 38 10.76 10.49 7.88
C ASP A 38 10.57 11.73 8.74
N PHE A 39 11.28 11.82 9.87
CA PHE A 39 11.16 12.93 10.82
C PHE A 39 12.36 13.87 10.69
N THR A 40 12.28 14.79 9.74
CA THR A 40 13.36 15.70 9.38
C THR A 40 12.96 17.18 9.45
N LEU A 41 11.67 17.51 9.49
CA LEU A 41 11.18 18.88 9.49
C LEU A 41 11.32 19.46 10.91
N LEU A 42 12.06 20.58 11.01
CA LEU A 42 12.15 21.33 12.26
C LEU A 42 10.84 22.04 12.57
N PRO A 43 10.42 22.15 13.85
CA PRO A 43 9.18 22.82 14.22
C PRO A 43 9.07 24.24 13.67
N GLU A 44 10.15 25.02 13.76
CA GLU A 44 10.23 26.39 13.24
C GLU A 44 10.01 26.48 11.72
N ASP A 45 10.56 25.52 10.96
CA ASP A 45 10.37 25.45 9.51
C ASP A 45 8.95 25.04 9.16
N GLY A 46 8.37 24.08 9.92
CA GLY A 46 6.98 23.67 9.77
C GLY A 46 6.00 24.81 10.02
N VAL A 47 6.18 25.54 11.12
CA VAL A 47 5.38 26.72 11.45
C VAL A 47 5.49 27.80 10.35
N LYS A 48 6.70 28.03 9.84
CA LYS A 48 6.91 28.96 8.73
C LYS A 48 6.13 28.56 7.48
N GLN A 49 6.23 27.29 7.06
CA GLN A 49 5.48 26.75 5.91
C GLN A 49 3.96 26.86 6.09
N ILE A 50 3.44 26.64 7.31
CA ILE A 50 2.02 26.81 7.61
C ILE A 50 1.63 28.29 7.42
N ARG A 51 2.37 29.22 8.02
CA ARG A 51 2.06 30.65 7.96
C ARG A 51 2.27 31.29 6.58
N GLU A 52 3.04 30.68 5.70
CA GLU A 52 3.11 31.07 4.29
C GLU A 52 1.76 30.93 3.57
N LYS A 53 0.94 29.95 3.95
CA LYS A 53 -0.40 29.71 3.38
C LYS A 53 -1.54 30.19 4.28
N MET A 54 -1.33 30.22 5.59
CA MET A 54 -2.26 30.69 6.62
C MET A 54 -1.55 31.70 7.54
N PRO A 55 -1.40 32.98 7.13
CA PRO A 55 -0.64 33.99 7.90
C PRO A 55 -1.16 34.20 9.33
N ASP A 56 -2.47 33.99 9.53
CA ASP A 56 -3.16 34.18 10.81
C ASP A 56 -3.18 32.91 11.71
N ALA A 57 -2.49 31.82 11.29
CA ALA A 57 -2.42 30.61 12.11
C ALA A 57 -1.73 30.89 13.44
N THR A 58 -2.46 30.66 14.54
CA THR A 58 -1.96 30.89 15.90
C THR A 58 -1.15 29.70 16.41
N ASP A 59 -0.31 29.94 17.43
CA ASP A 59 0.45 28.87 18.09
C ASP A 59 -0.49 27.84 18.74
N GLU A 60 -1.62 28.31 19.30
CA GLU A 60 -2.63 27.43 19.89
C GLU A 60 -3.27 26.49 18.86
N GLN A 61 -3.55 26.97 17.66
CA GLN A 61 -4.05 26.14 16.55
C GLN A 61 -3.01 25.09 16.16
N ILE A 62 -1.74 25.48 16.01
CA ILE A 62 -0.64 24.56 15.66
C ILE A 62 -0.47 23.48 16.75
N ASP A 63 -0.51 23.85 18.02
CA ASP A 63 -0.45 22.91 19.15
C ASP A 63 -1.66 21.97 19.17
N ASN A 64 -2.86 22.46 18.82
CA ASN A 64 -4.01 21.61 18.68
C ASN A 64 -3.85 20.61 17.53
N TRP A 65 -3.36 21.03 16.36
CA TRP A 65 -3.09 20.12 15.24
C TRP A 65 -2.06 19.03 15.59
N LYS A 66 -1.04 19.35 16.37
CA LYS A 66 -0.12 18.34 16.93
C LYS A 66 -0.83 17.38 17.89
N LYS A 67 -1.67 17.91 18.79
CA LYS A 67 -2.43 17.13 19.76
C LYS A 67 -3.40 16.13 19.12
N VAL A 68 -4.10 16.57 18.06
CA VAL A 68 -5.02 15.69 17.31
C VAL A 68 -4.32 14.89 16.21
N LYS A 69 -2.99 14.93 16.15
CA LYS A 69 -2.13 14.21 15.19
C LYS A 69 -2.32 14.59 13.72
N ALA A 70 -2.95 15.72 13.42
CA ALA A 70 -2.97 16.30 12.08
C ALA A 70 -1.55 16.74 11.66
N ILE A 71 -0.72 17.15 12.61
CA ILE A 71 0.73 17.30 12.47
C ILE A 71 1.40 16.17 13.25
N GLU A 72 1.98 15.21 12.54
CA GLU A 72 2.68 14.10 13.16
C GLU A 72 4.07 14.53 13.64
N VAL A 73 4.34 14.32 14.93
CA VAL A 73 5.58 14.71 15.59
C VAL A 73 6.23 13.53 16.31
N MET A 74 7.55 13.55 16.43
CA MET A 74 8.30 12.56 17.20
C MET A 74 9.47 13.22 17.92
N ASN A 75 9.71 12.80 19.18
CA ASN A 75 10.94 13.16 19.87
C ASN A 75 12.04 12.14 19.54
N ILE A 76 13.12 12.60 18.91
CA ILE A 76 14.28 11.78 18.55
C ILE A 76 15.53 12.36 19.20
N ASP A 77 16.17 11.60 20.08
CA ASP A 77 17.36 11.99 20.84
C ASP A 77 17.20 13.35 21.55
N GLY A 78 16.03 13.57 22.18
CA GLY A 78 15.71 14.78 22.91
C GLY A 78 15.27 15.99 22.06
N LYS A 79 15.09 15.83 20.74
CA LYS A 79 14.62 16.87 19.83
C LYS A 79 13.24 16.54 19.29
N GLU A 80 12.29 17.49 19.35
CA GLU A 80 11.04 17.40 18.60
C GLU A 80 11.33 17.58 17.12
N LEU A 81 10.86 16.63 16.31
CA LEU A 81 10.93 16.68 14.85
C LEU A 81 9.54 16.35 14.29
N TRP A 82 9.18 17.00 13.21
CA TRP A 82 7.94 16.77 12.50
C TRP A 82 8.16 15.83 11.32
N PHE A 83 7.11 15.07 11.00
CA PHE A 83 7.11 14.26 9.79
C PHE A 83 7.33 15.17 8.56
N ARG A 84 8.19 14.74 7.65
CA ARG A 84 8.58 15.54 6.47
C ARG A 84 7.42 15.97 5.56
N LYS A 85 6.28 15.23 5.62
CA LYS A 85 5.05 15.57 4.89
C LYS A 85 3.98 16.20 5.80
N ALA A 86 4.27 16.52 7.06
CA ALA A 86 3.27 16.96 8.04
C ALA A 86 2.47 18.18 7.57
N VAL A 87 3.13 19.21 7.03
CA VAL A 87 2.45 20.39 6.53
C VAL A 87 1.61 20.11 5.28
N ARG A 88 2.12 19.28 4.35
CA ARG A 88 1.33 18.84 3.20
C ARG A 88 0.10 18.04 3.62
N ASN A 89 0.28 17.12 4.56
CA ASN A 89 -0.82 16.31 5.08
C ASN A 89 -1.87 17.18 5.77
N LEU A 90 -1.46 18.18 6.55
CA LEU A 90 -2.39 19.08 7.21
C LEU A 90 -3.42 19.66 6.23
N TRP A 91 -2.99 20.09 5.04
CA TRP A 91 -3.88 20.63 4.00
C TRP A 91 -4.86 19.60 3.42
N LEU A 92 -4.58 18.31 3.55
CA LEU A 92 -5.43 17.22 3.04
C LEU A 92 -6.50 16.74 4.05
N LEU A 93 -6.39 17.13 5.33
CA LEU A 93 -7.12 16.49 6.43
C LEU A 93 -8.45 17.13 6.79
N GLY A 94 -8.70 18.39 6.41
CA GLY A 94 -9.91 19.11 6.82
C GLY A 94 -10.58 19.87 5.68
N GLU A 95 -11.90 19.98 5.75
CA GLU A 95 -12.67 20.80 4.80
C GLU A 95 -12.30 22.29 4.91
N GLU A 96 -11.87 22.72 6.10
CA GLU A 96 -11.37 24.07 6.36
C GLU A 96 -10.11 24.43 5.52
N PHE A 97 -9.43 23.45 4.96
CA PHE A 97 -8.27 23.64 4.10
C PHE A 97 -8.57 23.47 2.60
N ALA A 98 -9.83 23.31 2.21
CA ALA A 98 -10.23 23.05 0.82
C ALA A 98 -9.74 24.13 -0.16
N GLU A 99 -9.68 25.41 0.27
CA GLU A 99 -9.14 26.50 -0.56
C GLU A 99 -7.63 26.40 -0.80
N VAL A 100 -6.91 25.74 0.11
CA VAL A 100 -5.45 25.52 0.03
C VAL A 100 -5.14 24.28 -0.79
N ASN A 101 -6.04 23.30 -0.76
CA ASN A 101 -5.90 22.01 -1.43
C ASN A 101 -6.73 22.01 -2.72
N GLN A 102 -6.19 22.59 -3.79
CA GLN A 102 -6.84 22.53 -5.11
C GLN A 102 -6.56 21.16 -5.74
N ALA A 103 -7.61 20.46 -6.14
CA ALA A 103 -7.53 19.18 -6.83
C ALA A 103 -6.91 19.33 -8.22
N ASP A 104 -5.77 18.70 -8.44
CA ASP A 104 -4.94 18.90 -9.64
C ASP A 104 -5.36 18.04 -10.86
N ASN A 105 -6.27 17.05 -10.72
CA ASN A 105 -6.55 16.09 -11.81
C ASN A 105 -8.05 15.92 -12.14
N THR A 106 -8.72 16.99 -12.47
CA THR A 106 -10.16 16.96 -12.87
C THR A 106 -10.38 16.23 -14.19
N GLU A 107 -9.47 16.33 -15.17
CA GLU A 107 -9.58 15.65 -16.49
C GLU A 107 -9.40 14.12 -16.35
N GLY A 108 -8.44 13.67 -15.54
CA GLY A 108 -8.20 12.25 -15.28
C GLY A 108 -9.40 11.61 -14.54
N SER A 109 -9.92 12.28 -13.53
CA SER A 109 -11.10 11.85 -12.77
C SER A 109 -12.33 11.75 -13.67
N GLU A 110 -12.55 12.70 -14.57
CA GLU A 110 -13.66 12.67 -15.51
C GLU A 110 -13.53 11.52 -16.52
N LYS A 111 -12.33 11.23 -17.03
CA LYS A 111 -12.07 10.09 -17.91
C LYS A 111 -12.33 8.76 -17.19
N LEU A 112 -11.89 8.62 -15.94
CA LEU A 112 -12.16 7.45 -15.11
C LEU A 112 -13.66 7.25 -14.88
N ARG A 113 -14.38 8.31 -14.49
CA ARG A 113 -15.83 8.27 -14.30
C ARG A 113 -16.57 7.82 -15.56
N LYS A 114 -16.23 8.39 -16.71
CA LYS A 114 -16.82 7.98 -18.02
C LYS A 114 -16.54 6.53 -18.33
N TYR A 115 -15.33 6.07 -18.04
CA TYR A 115 -14.95 4.68 -18.20
C TYR A 115 -15.82 3.76 -17.32
N VAL A 116 -15.88 3.98 -16.00
CA VAL A 116 -16.64 3.14 -15.07
C VAL A 116 -18.11 3.06 -15.45
N VAL A 117 -18.75 4.20 -15.75
CA VAL A 117 -20.16 4.24 -16.17
C VAL A 117 -20.40 3.45 -17.46
N ARG A 118 -19.43 3.45 -18.38
CA ARG A 118 -19.50 2.64 -19.61
C ARG A 118 -19.32 1.16 -19.30
N ALA A 119 -18.29 0.80 -18.52
CA ALA A 119 -17.96 -0.57 -18.19
C ALA A 119 -19.09 -1.29 -17.46
N MET A 120 -19.78 -0.61 -16.52
CA MET A 120 -20.94 -1.15 -15.82
C MET A 120 -22.11 -1.55 -16.73
N ARG A 121 -22.18 -1.06 -17.98
CA ARG A 121 -23.19 -1.39 -18.97
C ARG A 121 -22.80 -2.56 -19.88
N THR A 122 -21.56 -3.01 -19.79
CA THR A 122 -21.04 -4.14 -20.58
C THR A 122 -21.47 -5.45 -19.93
N VAL A 123 -21.80 -6.45 -20.74
CA VAL A 123 -22.16 -7.78 -20.24
C VAL A 123 -20.90 -8.50 -19.76
N PRO A 124 -20.89 -9.02 -18.51
CA PRO A 124 -19.74 -9.78 -17.99
C PRO A 124 -19.64 -11.17 -18.61
N ASP A 125 -18.44 -11.73 -18.56
CA ASP A 125 -18.22 -13.15 -18.87
C ASP A 125 -18.76 -14.09 -17.73
N ALA A 126 -18.52 -15.39 -17.86
CA ALA A 126 -18.99 -16.38 -16.89
C ALA A 126 -18.37 -16.20 -15.48
N ASN A 127 -17.26 -15.46 -15.34
CA ASN A 127 -16.58 -15.16 -14.09
C ASN A 127 -16.97 -13.79 -13.52
N GLY A 128 -17.91 -13.08 -14.16
CA GLY A 128 -18.32 -11.75 -13.77
C GLY A 128 -17.34 -10.64 -14.18
N VAL A 129 -16.39 -10.94 -15.09
CA VAL A 129 -15.38 -10.01 -15.60
C VAL A 129 -15.78 -9.52 -16.98
N ARG A 130 -15.50 -8.27 -17.28
CA ARG A 130 -15.88 -7.63 -18.55
C ARG A 130 -14.80 -6.65 -19.01
N ASP A 131 -14.98 -6.12 -20.21
CA ASP A 131 -14.17 -5.04 -20.80
C ASP A 131 -12.65 -5.30 -20.72
N TRP A 132 -12.24 -6.49 -21.19
CA TRP A 132 -10.84 -6.92 -21.17
C TRP A 132 -9.93 -5.99 -22.00
N HIS A 133 -8.80 -5.60 -21.41
CA HIS A 133 -7.78 -4.76 -22.04
C HIS A 133 -6.41 -5.43 -21.96
N HIS A 134 -5.64 -5.27 -23.01
CA HIS A 134 -4.23 -5.65 -23.08
C HIS A 134 -3.37 -4.49 -22.63
N VAL A 135 -2.51 -4.73 -21.66
CA VAL A 135 -1.62 -3.72 -21.04
C VAL A 135 -0.18 -4.08 -21.31
N ASN A 136 0.62 -3.09 -21.72
CA ASN A 136 2.07 -3.24 -21.88
C ASN A 136 2.80 -2.21 -21.01
N VAL A 137 3.80 -2.67 -20.28
CA VAL A 137 4.53 -1.89 -19.27
C VAL A 137 6.03 -2.13 -19.37
N THR A 138 6.81 -1.06 -19.21
CA THR A 138 8.25 -1.14 -18.94
C THR A 138 8.52 -0.72 -17.50
N PHE A 139 9.20 -1.57 -16.76
CA PHE A 139 9.67 -1.28 -15.41
C PHE A 139 11.19 -1.16 -15.39
N THR A 140 11.70 -0.14 -14.70
CA THR A 140 13.14 0.08 -14.51
C THR A 140 13.47 0.22 -13.04
N LEU A 141 14.70 -0.20 -12.69
CA LEU A 141 15.27 0.04 -11.37
C LEU A 141 16.75 0.41 -11.56
N ASP A 142 17.11 1.58 -11.05
CA ASP A 142 18.46 2.14 -11.15
C ASP A 142 19.10 2.22 -9.77
N VAL A 143 20.23 1.51 -9.60
CA VAL A 143 21.04 1.58 -8.37
C VAL A 143 22.14 2.60 -8.58
N ASP A 144 22.33 3.51 -7.62
CA ASP A 144 23.31 4.59 -7.67
C ASP A 144 24.74 4.07 -7.87
N ALA A 145 25.55 4.87 -8.54
CA ALA A 145 26.97 4.61 -8.65
C ALA A 145 27.62 4.48 -7.26
N ASP A 146 28.51 3.49 -7.12
CA ASP A 146 29.25 3.22 -5.88
C ASP A 146 28.35 3.00 -4.63
N ALA A 147 27.06 2.64 -4.81
CA ALA A 147 26.17 2.24 -3.70
C ALA A 147 26.70 1.02 -2.94
N ILE A 148 27.45 0.15 -3.63
CA ILE A 148 28.21 -0.97 -3.08
C ILE A 148 29.61 -0.99 -3.69
N PRO A 149 30.60 -1.69 -3.08
CA PRO A 149 31.92 -1.82 -3.67
C PRO A 149 31.90 -2.46 -5.06
N ALA A 150 32.71 -1.94 -5.97
CA ALA A 150 32.86 -2.53 -7.30
C ALA A 150 33.30 -4.01 -7.24
N GLY A 151 32.77 -4.83 -8.12
CA GLY A 151 32.98 -6.28 -8.15
C GLY A 151 32.01 -7.08 -7.26
N GLU A 152 31.19 -6.43 -6.45
CA GLU A 152 30.14 -7.07 -5.66
C GLU A 152 28.84 -7.22 -6.44
N THR A 153 28.06 -8.24 -6.08
CA THR A 153 26.79 -8.55 -6.75
C THR A 153 25.63 -7.82 -6.09
N LEU A 154 24.86 -7.10 -6.91
CA LEU A 154 23.51 -6.59 -6.61
C LEU A 154 22.49 -7.68 -6.89
N ARG A 155 21.55 -7.86 -5.99
CA ARG A 155 20.38 -8.73 -6.10
C ARG A 155 19.13 -7.87 -6.08
N VAL A 156 18.27 -8.01 -7.09
CA VAL A 156 17.12 -7.12 -7.29
C VAL A 156 15.86 -7.93 -7.53
N TRP A 157 14.78 -7.59 -6.84
CA TRP A 157 13.44 -8.11 -7.04
C TRP A 157 12.53 -6.96 -7.50
N MET A 158 11.83 -7.14 -8.58
CA MET A 158 10.97 -6.12 -9.18
C MET A 158 9.57 -6.69 -9.44
N PRO A 159 8.50 -5.91 -9.20
CA PRO A 159 7.12 -6.40 -9.24
C PRO A 159 6.71 -6.86 -10.64
N ILE A 160 5.93 -7.93 -10.71
CA ILE A 160 5.28 -8.38 -11.93
C ILE A 160 3.84 -8.81 -11.61
N PRO A 161 2.84 -8.62 -12.50
CA PRO A 161 1.49 -9.09 -12.23
C PRO A 161 1.44 -10.62 -12.10
N TYR A 162 0.39 -11.12 -11.46
CA TYR A 162 0.09 -12.55 -11.34
C TYR A 162 -1.29 -12.88 -11.91
N GLU A 163 -1.51 -14.13 -12.27
CA GLU A 163 -2.80 -14.57 -12.81
C GLU A 163 -3.86 -14.69 -11.69
N ASN A 164 -4.99 -14.03 -11.91
CA ASN A 164 -6.16 -14.09 -11.05
C ASN A 164 -7.44 -13.96 -11.91
N LEU A 165 -8.61 -13.78 -11.26
CA LEU A 165 -9.87 -13.64 -12.01
C LEU A 165 -9.87 -12.48 -13.01
N ARG A 166 -9.13 -11.42 -12.71
CA ARG A 166 -9.09 -10.17 -13.49
C ARG A 166 -7.84 -9.99 -14.32
N GLN A 167 -6.81 -10.80 -14.09
CA GLN A 167 -5.52 -10.73 -14.79
C GLN A 167 -5.13 -12.08 -15.35
N LYS A 168 -4.71 -12.10 -16.61
CA LYS A 168 -4.28 -13.31 -17.33
C LYS A 168 -3.29 -13.00 -18.45
N ASN A 169 -2.77 -14.04 -19.09
CA ASN A 169 -1.87 -13.93 -20.26
C ASN A 169 -0.62 -13.10 -19.97
N ILE A 170 -0.04 -13.25 -18.78
CA ILE A 170 1.13 -12.51 -18.34
C ILE A 170 2.35 -12.98 -19.12
N LYS A 171 3.06 -12.05 -19.77
CA LYS A 171 4.19 -12.36 -20.61
C LYS A 171 5.34 -11.38 -20.40
N LEU A 172 6.54 -11.91 -20.18
CA LEU A 172 7.78 -11.15 -20.26
C LEU A 172 8.14 -10.93 -21.73
N GLU A 173 8.14 -9.68 -22.19
CA GLU A 173 8.42 -9.32 -23.58
C GLU A 173 9.92 -9.13 -23.82
N SER A 174 10.60 -8.47 -22.90
CA SER A 174 12.04 -8.25 -22.94
C SER A 174 12.63 -7.99 -21.57
N SER A 175 13.93 -8.19 -21.45
CA SER A 175 14.72 -7.79 -20.27
C SER A 175 16.16 -7.52 -20.66
N ASN A 176 16.83 -6.62 -19.96
CA ASN A 176 18.24 -6.31 -20.19
C ASN A 176 19.20 -7.29 -19.49
N ARG A 177 18.67 -8.23 -18.70
CA ARG A 177 19.43 -9.26 -17.97
C ARG A 177 18.62 -10.56 -17.88
N PRO A 178 19.26 -11.70 -17.58
CA PRO A 178 18.52 -12.93 -17.26
C PRO A 178 17.56 -12.74 -16.09
N VAL A 179 16.35 -13.26 -16.23
CA VAL A 179 15.25 -13.14 -15.28
C VAL A 179 14.97 -14.51 -14.64
N THR A 180 14.76 -14.51 -13.33
CA THR A 180 14.14 -15.62 -12.60
C THR A 180 12.79 -15.14 -12.05
N TRP A 181 11.71 -15.88 -12.30
CA TRP A 181 10.40 -15.61 -11.74
C TRP A 181 10.33 -16.06 -10.28
N SER A 182 9.59 -15.32 -9.45
CA SER A 182 9.29 -15.76 -8.09
C SER A 182 8.42 -17.02 -8.10
N GLU A 183 8.69 -17.92 -7.16
CA GLU A 183 7.91 -19.13 -6.95
C GLU A 183 7.51 -19.24 -5.48
N GLY A 184 6.23 -19.55 -5.22
CA GLY A 184 5.72 -19.79 -3.88
C GLY A 184 5.68 -18.57 -2.95
N SER A 185 5.77 -17.37 -3.49
CA SER A 185 5.62 -16.11 -2.77
C SER A 185 4.30 -15.44 -3.12
N LYS A 186 3.67 -14.78 -2.15
CA LYS A 186 2.51 -13.90 -2.37
C LYS A 186 2.90 -12.58 -3.05
N HIS A 187 4.20 -12.26 -3.07
CA HIS A 187 4.74 -11.07 -3.74
C HIS A 187 5.40 -11.52 -5.05
N HIS A 188 4.69 -11.30 -6.14
CA HIS A 188 5.11 -11.76 -7.46
C HIS A 188 6.16 -10.82 -8.03
N THR A 189 7.35 -11.35 -8.26
CA THR A 189 8.50 -10.57 -8.70
C THR A 189 9.28 -11.28 -9.80
N VAL A 190 9.99 -10.50 -10.59
CA VAL A 190 11.14 -10.94 -11.38
C VAL A 190 12.41 -10.60 -10.65
N TYR A 191 13.32 -11.57 -10.59
CA TYR A 191 14.63 -11.43 -9.93
C TYR A 191 15.72 -11.32 -10.97
N MET A 192 16.65 -10.40 -10.74
CA MET A 192 17.84 -10.19 -11.55
C MET A 192 19.07 -9.96 -10.69
N GLU A 193 20.26 -10.22 -11.26
CA GLU A 193 21.56 -9.91 -10.64
C GLU A 193 22.44 -9.08 -11.57
N ALA A 194 23.32 -8.28 -10.95
CA ALA A 194 24.37 -7.57 -11.66
C ALA A 194 25.60 -7.36 -10.78
N VAL A 195 26.78 -7.33 -11.39
CA VAL A 195 28.02 -6.93 -10.70
C VAL A 195 28.16 -5.42 -10.80
N ALA A 196 28.38 -4.75 -9.67
CA ALA A 196 28.59 -3.31 -9.60
C ALA A 196 29.92 -2.91 -10.22
N GLU A 197 29.92 -1.86 -11.03
CA GLU A 197 31.11 -1.27 -11.64
C GLU A 197 31.46 0.06 -10.98
N LYS A 198 32.75 0.32 -10.81
CA LYS A 198 33.23 1.56 -10.18
C LYS A 198 32.75 2.81 -10.92
N GLY A 199 32.13 3.74 -10.20
CA GLY A 199 31.71 5.03 -10.73
C GLY A 199 30.53 4.96 -11.71
N LYS A 200 29.87 3.78 -11.85
CA LYS A 200 28.72 3.63 -12.74
C LYS A 200 27.47 3.21 -11.98
N PRO A 201 26.30 3.77 -12.30
CA PRO A 201 25.03 3.25 -11.82
C PRO A 201 24.76 1.88 -12.47
N THR A 202 23.94 1.07 -11.81
CA THR A 202 23.52 -0.23 -12.35
C THR A 202 22.05 -0.20 -12.70
N HIS A 203 21.75 -0.36 -13.99
CA HIS A 203 20.40 -0.32 -14.56
C HIS A 203 19.84 -1.71 -14.74
N PHE A 204 18.58 -1.90 -14.30
CA PHE A 204 17.75 -3.08 -14.53
C PHE A 204 16.48 -2.64 -15.26
N GLU A 205 16.10 -3.37 -16.30
CA GLU A 205 14.92 -3.07 -17.11
C GLU A 205 14.28 -4.35 -17.62
N TYR A 206 12.95 -4.39 -17.60
CA TYR A 206 12.16 -5.40 -18.29
C TYR A 206 10.84 -4.80 -18.77
N THR A 207 10.33 -5.38 -19.86
CA THR A 207 9.01 -5.06 -20.42
C THR A 207 8.14 -6.31 -20.35
N PHE A 208 6.90 -6.13 -19.92
CA PHE A 208 5.92 -7.20 -19.83
C PHE A 208 4.56 -6.74 -20.34
N SER A 209 3.72 -7.73 -20.66
CA SER A 209 2.32 -7.50 -21.00
C SER A 209 1.41 -8.44 -20.23
N TYR A 210 0.15 -8.07 -20.10
CA TYR A 210 -0.90 -8.88 -19.49
C TYR A 210 -2.26 -8.37 -19.95
N ASP A 211 -3.30 -9.21 -19.78
CA ASP A 211 -4.68 -8.80 -19.97
C ASP A 211 -5.34 -8.56 -18.63
N VAL A 212 -6.11 -7.48 -18.53
CA VAL A 212 -6.86 -7.11 -17.32
C VAL A 212 -8.33 -6.82 -17.67
N GLY A 213 -9.23 -7.30 -16.81
CA GLY A 213 -10.67 -7.06 -16.94
C GLY A 213 -11.24 -6.28 -15.76
N GLU A 214 -12.30 -5.53 -16.02
CA GLU A 214 -13.12 -4.89 -15.00
C GLU A 214 -13.99 -5.94 -14.33
N ARG A 215 -14.19 -5.81 -13.02
CA ARG A 215 -15.15 -6.62 -12.26
C ARG A 215 -15.90 -5.74 -11.27
N HIS A 216 -17.21 -5.78 -11.34
CA HIS A 216 -18.09 -5.14 -10.38
C HIS A 216 -19.36 -5.98 -10.23
N ILE A 217 -19.80 -6.19 -8.99
CA ILE A 217 -21.06 -6.85 -8.67
C ILE A 217 -21.89 -5.87 -7.85
N ALA A 218 -23.05 -5.50 -8.34
CA ALA A 218 -23.91 -4.58 -7.59
C ALA A 218 -24.32 -5.17 -6.23
N GLN A 219 -24.41 -4.35 -5.20
CA GLN A 219 -24.71 -4.81 -3.84
C GLN A 219 -26.00 -5.63 -3.78
N GLN A 220 -27.05 -5.23 -4.52
CA GLN A 220 -28.31 -5.97 -4.58
C GLN A 220 -28.15 -7.38 -5.15
N ASP A 221 -27.24 -7.57 -6.12
CA ASP A 221 -26.97 -8.89 -6.71
C ASP A 221 -26.15 -9.74 -5.74
N LEU A 222 -25.18 -9.15 -5.04
CA LEU A 222 -24.46 -9.84 -3.96
C LEU A 222 -25.40 -10.32 -2.85
N LEU A 223 -26.36 -9.48 -2.42
CA LEU A 223 -27.35 -9.84 -1.42
C LEU A 223 -28.23 -11.03 -1.84
N ALA A 224 -28.49 -11.16 -3.15
CA ALA A 224 -29.25 -12.27 -3.71
C ALA A 224 -28.43 -13.57 -3.87
N MET A 225 -27.10 -13.48 -3.97
CA MET A 225 -26.20 -14.59 -4.28
C MET A 225 -25.49 -15.17 -3.07
N VAL A 226 -25.29 -14.36 -2.00
CA VAL A 226 -24.49 -14.76 -0.84
C VAL A 226 -25.14 -15.90 -0.06
N GLU A 227 -24.33 -16.91 0.27
CA GLU A 227 -24.68 -18.03 1.11
C GLU A 227 -24.07 -17.91 2.52
N PRO A 228 -24.58 -18.63 3.53
CA PRO A 228 -23.92 -18.74 4.84
C PRO A 228 -22.51 -19.32 4.72
N TYR A 229 -21.54 -18.71 5.43
CA TYR A 229 -20.17 -19.18 5.41
C TYR A 229 -20.02 -20.62 5.88
N LYS A 230 -19.17 -21.36 5.20
CA LYS A 230 -18.73 -22.70 5.58
C LYS A 230 -17.43 -22.60 6.36
N ASN A 231 -17.32 -23.33 7.47
CA ASN A 231 -16.09 -23.36 8.28
C ASN A 231 -14.97 -24.16 7.59
N THR A 232 -14.39 -23.58 6.55
CA THR A 232 -13.28 -24.16 5.78
C THR A 232 -11.93 -23.65 6.33
N PRO A 233 -10.80 -24.35 6.04
CA PRO A 233 -9.47 -23.82 6.37
C PRO A 233 -9.21 -22.43 5.79
N GLU A 234 -9.74 -22.14 4.60
CA GLU A 234 -9.61 -20.83 3.96
C GLU A 234 -10.42 -19.76 4.71
N TYR A 235 -11.66 -20.04 5.09
CA TYR A 235 -12.46 -19.15 5.94
C TYR A 235 -11.71 -18.82 7.24
N VAL A 236 -11.21 -19.84 7.95
CA VAL A 236 -10.46 -19.63 9.20
C VAL A 236 -9.19 -18.81 8.97
N LYS A 237 -8.46 -19.05 7.89
CA LYS A 237 -7.26 -18.29 7.53
C LYS A 237 -7.57 -16.80 7.37
N TYR A 238 -8.60 -16.46 6.60
CA TYR A 238 -8.91 -15.09 6.24
C TYR A 238 -9.88 -14.37 7.19
N THR A 239 -10.26 -15.02 8.30
CA THR A 239 -10.90 -14.40 9.48
C THR A 239 -10.00 -14.40 10.71
N SER A 240 -8.73 -14.79 10.57
CA SER A 240 -7.73 -14.79 11.62
C SER A 240 -6.75 -13.62 11.48
N SER A 241 -6.00 -13.35 12.56
CA SER A 241 -4.90 -12.39 12.54
C SER A 241 -3.78 -12.83 11.60
N GLU A 242 -3.14 -11.86 10.93
CA GLU A 242 -1.96 -12.05 10.08
C GLU A 242 -0.93 -10.96 10.46
N TYR A 243 0.01 -11.35 11.31
CA TYR A 243 1.02 -10.42 11.86
C TYR A 243 2.00 -9.95 10.78
N PRO A 244 2.53 -8.69 10.92
CA PRO A 244 2.37 -7.80 12.08
C PRO A 244 1.16 -6.85 12.02
N HIS A 245 0.50 -6.68 10.87
CA HIS A 245 -0.44 -5.57 10.67
C HIS A 245 -1.91 -5.96 10.80
N ILE A 246 -2.31 -7.16 10.39
CA ILE A 246 -3.70 -7.59 10.56
C ILE A 246 -3.82 -8.29 11.92
N VAL A 247 -4.12 -7.50 12.96
CA VAL A 247 -4.19 -7.99 14.35
C VAL A 247 -5.58 -7.76 14.93
N ILE A 248 -6.30 -8.85 15.13
CA ILE A 248 -7.67 -8.83 15.66
C ILE A 248 -7.60 -8.85 17.19
N THR A 249 -7.61 -7.66 17.79
CA THR A 249 -7.71 -7.47 19.24
C THR A 249 -9.17 -7.43 19.68
N ASP A 250 -9.43 -7.52 21.00
CA ASP A 250 -10.78 -7.34 21.56
C ASP A 250 -11.33 -5.96 21.20
N ALA A 251 -10.50 -4.91 21.25
CA ALA A 251 -10.91 -3.56 20.84
C ALA A 251 -11.30 -3.49 19.36
N MET A 252 -10.62 -4.24 18.47
CA MET A 252 -11.01 -4.32 17.06
C MET A 252 -12.33 -5.07 16.86
N ARG A 253 -12.60 -6.11 17.67
CA ARG A 253 -13.89 -6.82 17.64
C ARG A 253 -15.03 -5.91 18.09
N GLU A 254 -14.86 -5.24 19.25
CA GLU A 254 -15.82 -4.29 19.77
C GLU A 254 -16.11 -3.15 18.78
N LEU A 255 -15.07 -2.63 18.12
CA LEU A 255 -15.23 -1.60 17.09
C LEU A 255 -15.99 -2.14 15.87
N ALA A 256 -15.66 -3.33 15.39
CA ALA A 256 -16.37 -3.96 14.28
C ALA A 256 -17.85 -4.18 14.61
N GLU A 257 -18.18 -4.69 15.80
CA GLU A 257 -19.57 -4.84 16.28
C GLU A 257 -20.30 -3.49 16.35
N GLN A 258 -19.67 -2.43 16.82
CA GLN A 258 -20.26 -1.08 16.83
C GLN A 258 -20.56 -0.53 15.45
N ILE A 259 -19.75 -0.86 14.45
CA ILE A 259 -19.91 -0.40 13.06
C ILE A 259 -21.00 -1.22 12.35
N VAL A 260 -20.97 -2.53 12.53
CA VAL A 260 -21.81 -3.49 11.81
C VAL A 260 -23.20 -3.57 12.45
N GLY A 261 -23.31 -3.45 13.77
CA GLY A 261 -24.54 -3.65 14.51
C GLY A 261 -24.65 -5.07 15.08
N THR A 262 -25.70 -5.82 14.73
CA THR A 262 -25.90 -7.15 15.30
C THR A 262 -25.07 -8.22 14.60
N PRO A 263 -24.58 -9.29 15.31
CA PRO A 263 -23.80 -10.38 14.71
C PRO A 263 -24.53 -11.18 13.61
N GLU A 264 -25.82 -10.99 13.46
CA GLU A 264 -26.69 -11.70 12.49
C GLU A 264 -26.83 -10.93 11.16
N GLU A 265 -26.13 -9.80 11.00
CA GLU A 265 -26.25 -9.01 9.79
C GLU A 265 -25.67 -9.76 8.58
N ASN A 266 -26.29 -9.59 7.43
CA ASN A 266 -25.80 -10.12 6.16
C ASN A 266 -24.36 -9.63 5.89
N PRO A 267 -23.40 -10.51 5.58
CA PRO A 267 -22.00 -10.13 5.44
C PRO A 267 -21.75 -9.07 4.35
N VAL A 268 -22.60 -8.96 3.35
CA VAL A 268 -22.52 -7.91 2.32
C VAL A 268 -22.85 -6.54 2.92
N LEU A 269 -23.88 -6.45 3.75
CA LEU A 269 -24.24 -5.20 4.45
C LEU A 269 -23.18 -4.85 5.48
N ALA A 270 -22.70 -5.82 6.23
CA ALA A 270 -21.64 -5.62 7.22
C ALA A 270 -20.34 -5.07 6.57
N ALA A 271 -19.89 -5.65 5.46
CA ALA A 271 -18.74 -5.17 4.71
C ALA A 271 -18.97 -3.74 4.16
N SER A 272 -20.18 -3.46 3.67
CA SER A 272 -20.57 -2.13 3.20
C SER A 272 -20.55 -1.09 4.34
N HIS A 273 -21.06 -1.42 5.53
CA HIS A 273 -20.99 -0.53 6.70
C HIS A 273 -19.54 -0.20 7.08
N ILE A 274 -18.66 -1.20 7.11
CA ILE A 274 -17.21 -0.99 7.38
C ILE A 274 -16.60 -0.08 6.32
N TYR A 275 -16.87 -0.34 5.03
CA TYR A 275 -16.39 0.47 3.92
C TYR A 275 -16.78 1.95 4.06
N HIS A 276 -18.07 2.23 4.24
CA HIS A 276 -18.57 3.60 4.36
C HIS A 276 -18.14 4.26 5.66
N TRP A 277 -18.00 3.50 6.75
CA TRP A 277 -17.48 4.02 8.01
C TRP A 277 -16.04 4.51 7.85
N ILE A 278 -15.18 3.76 7.14
CA ILE A 278 -13.81 4.18 6.83
C ILE A 278 -13.83 5.39 5.90
N ALA A 279 -14.54 5.28 4.78
CA ALA A 279 -14.62 6.33 3.77
C ALA A 279 -15.06 7.70 4.34
N SER A 280 -15.98 7.71 5.31
CA SER A 280 -16.49 8.94 5.93
C SER A 280 -15.56 9.54 6.99
N ARG A 281 -14.58 8.79 7.54
CA ARG A 281 -13.83 9.19 8.74
C ARG A 281 -12.34 9.39 8.52
N PHE A 282 -11.75 8.71 7.54
CA PHE A 282 -10.30 8.69 7.36
C PHE A 282 -9.91 9.34 6.03
N PRO A 283 -9.60 10.66 6.02
CA PRO A 283 -9.07 11.33 4.85
C PRO A 283 -7.75 10.71 4.43
N TRP A 284 -7.45 10.79 3.13
CA TRP A 284 -6.16 10.38 2.62
C TRP A 284 -5.06 11.34 3.05
N ALA A 285 -3.95 10.80 3.51
CA ALA A 285 -2.73 11.55 3.80
C ALA A 285 -1.51 10.71 3.47
N GLY A 286 -0.42 11.34 3.07
CA GLY A 286 0.82 10.64 2.75
C GLY A 286 1.41 9.94 3.96
N ALA A 287 1.60 8.63 3.87
CA ALA A 287 2.15 7.82 4.95
C ALA A 287 3.63 8.04 5.19
N ARG A 288 4.05 7.73 6.40
CA ARG A 288 5.44 7.40 6.72
C ARG A 288 5.73 5.94 6.36
N GLU A 289 7.01 5.58 6.37
CA GLU A 289 7.45 4.24 6.02
C GLU A 289 6.77 3.15 6.85
N TYR A 290 6.08 2.21 6.20
CA TYR A 290 5.30 1.14 6.83
C TYR A 290 6.13 0.29 7.78
N SER A 291 7.38 0.00 7.41
CA SER A 291 8.34 -0.74 8.24
C SER A 291 8.64 -0.08 9.59
N THR A 292 8.25 1.18 9.78
CA THR A 292 8.43 1.94 11.03
C THR A 292 7.19 1.94 11.91
N ILE A 293 6.08 1.36 11.45
CA ILE A 293 4.79 1.30 12.15
C ILE A 293 4.57 -0.14 12.65
N LYS A 294 4.30 -0.30 13.94
CA LYS A 294 4.10 -1.63 14.54
C LYS A 294 2.81 -2.30 14.08
N ASN A 295 1.73 -1.53 14.10
CA ASN A 295 0.39 -1.98 13.73
C ASN A 295 -0.28 -0.83 12.97
N ILE A 296 -0.44 -1.01 11.66
CA ILE A 296 -0.96 0.04 10.79
C ILE A 296 -2.44 0.35 11.07
N PRO A 297 -3.35 -0.62 11.25
CA PRO A 297 -4.74 -0.33 11.62
C PRO A 297 -4.88 0.50 12.90
N GLU A 298 -4.13 0.18 13.96
CA GLU A 298 -4.14 0.98 15.20
C GLU A 298 -3.61 2.40 14.95
N TYR A 299 -2.54 2.53 14.15
CA TYR A 299 -2.00 3.82 13.78
C TYR A 299 -3.04 4.69 13.04
N VAL A 300 -3.81 4.11 12.10
CA VAL A 300 -4.88 4.83 11.41
C VAL A 300 -5.97 5.28 12.38
N LEU A 301 -6.42 4.40 13.29
CA LEU A 301 -7.42 4.75 14.30
C LEU A 301 -6.95 5.87 15.23
N GLU A 302 -5.67 5.89 15.57
CA GLU A 302 -5.10 6.94 16.42
C GLU A 302 -4.92 8.27 15.70
N ASN A 303 -4.43 8.25 14.46
CA ASN A 303 -4.09 9.45 13.70
C ASN A 303 -5.28 10.02 12.92
N LYS A 304 -6.37 9.27 12.77
CA LYS A 304 -7.60 9.66 12.06
C LYS A 304 -7.42 9.95 10.57
N HIS A 305 -6.38 9.44 9.97
CA HIS A 305 -6.07 9.54 8.55
C HIS A 305 -5.15 8.38 8.12
N GLY A 306 -5.02 8.16 6.82
CA GLY A 306 -4.08 7.19 6.27
C GLY A 306 -4.02 7.26 4.75
N ASP A 307 -3.00 6.63 4.15
CA ASP A 307 -2.98 6.40 2.70
C ASP A 307 -3.78 5.15 2.31
N CYS A 308 -3.73 4.78 1.02
CA CYS A 308 -4.48 3.64 0.50
C CYS A 308 -4.21 2.34 1.25
N GLY A 309 -2.95 2.00 1.49
CA GLY A 309 -2.59 0.77 2.18
C GLY A 309 -2.95 0.79 3.67
N GLN A 310 -2.81 1.92 4.31
CA GLN A 310 -3.15 2.08 5.71
C GLN A 310 -4.65 1.89 5.96
N VAL A 311 -5.51 2.55 5.18
CA VAL A 311 -6.96 2.36 5.31
C VAL A 311 -7.42 1.00 4.77
N GLY A 312 -6.75 0.44 3.77
CA GLY A 312 -6.98 -0.90 3.27
C GLY A 312 -6.73 -1.98 4.33
N LEU A 313 -5.62 -1.88 5.09
CA LEU A 313 -5.33 -2.77 6.21
C LEU A 313 -6.34 -2.62 7.35
N LEU A 314 -6.81 -1.41 7.63
CA LEU A 314 -7.88 -1.19 8.60
C LEU A 314 -9.18 -1.86 8.15
N TYR A 315 -9.56 -1.71 6.88
CA TYR A 315 -10.74 -2.36 6.31
C TYR A 315 -10.67 -3.90 6.46
N ILE A 316 -9.55 -4.49 6.04
CA ILE A 316 -9.34 -5.94 6.12
C ILE A 316 -9.41 -6.42 7.58
N THR A 317 -8.79 -5.69 8.51
CA THR A 317 -8.78 -6.05 9.93
C THR A 317 -10.18 -6.01 10.53
N LEU A 318 -10.97 -4.98 10.23
CA LEU A 318 -12.35 -4.85 10.71
C LEU A 318 -13.28 -5.92 10.09
N CYS A 319 -13.15 -6.20 8.79
CA CYS A 319 -13.88 -7.30 8.15
C CYS A 319 -13.57 -8.64 8.82
N ARG A 320 -12.30 -8.97 9.02
CA ARG A 320 -11.89 -10.20 9.71
C ARG A 320 -12.40 -10.25 11.15
N ALA A 321 -12.39 -9.11 11.87
CA ALA A 321 -12.92 -8.99 13.23
C ALA A 321 -14.44 -9.24 13.28
N ALA A 322 -15.17 -8.84 12.23
CA ALA A 322 -16.60 -9.12 12.05
C ALA A 322 -16.89 -10.54 11.51
N GLY A 323 -15.89 -11.41 11.33
CA GLY A 323 -16.07 -12.74 10.76
C GLY A 323 -16.25 -12.78 9.24
N ILE A 324 -15.89 -11.72 8.54
CA ILE A 324 -15.93 -11.61 7.08
C ILE A 324 -14.52 -11.86 6.54
N PRO A 325 -14.29 -12.92 5.73
CA PRO A 325 -12.97 -13.16 5.17
C PRO A 325 -12.54 -12.03 4.25
N ALA A 326 -11.36 -11.49 4.50
CA ALA A 326 -10.79 -10.41 3.69
C ALA A 326 -9.27 -10.60 3.54
N ARG A 327 -8.72 -10.17 2.39
CA ARG A 327 -7.29 -10.29 2.10
C ARG A 327 -6.75 -9.04 1.41
N TRP A 328 -5.44 -8.89 1.48
CA TRP A 328 -4.69 -7.82 0.85
C TRP A 328 -4.43 -8.11 -0.62
N GLU A 329 -4.54 -7.09 -1.45
CA GLU A 329 -4.05 -7.06 -2.81
C GLU A 329 -3.43 -5.68 -3.07
N SER A 330 -2.31 -5.62 -3.79
CA SER A 330 -1.64 -4.36 -4.14
C SER A 330 -0.84 -4.44 -5.42
N GLY A 331 -0.45 -3.29 -5.93
CA GLY A 331 0.34 -3.16 -7.15
C GLY A 331 0.34 -1.73 -7.68
N TYR A 332 -0.21 -1.53 -8.85
CA TYR A 332 -0.22 -0.21 -9.51
C TYR A 332 -1.62 0.25 -9.90
N MET A 333 -1.85 1.53 -9.71
CA MET A 333 -2.96 2.29 -10.30
C MET A 333 -2.47 2.92 -11.60
N LEU A 334 -3.16 2.65 -12.70
CA LEU A 334 -2.84 3.12 -14.06
C LEU A 334 -3.88 4.11 -14.56
N HIS A 335 -4.47 4.91 -13.67
CA HIS A 335 -5.54 5.83 -14.01
C HIS A 335 -5.09 6.86 -15.07
N PRO A 336 -6.00 7.30 -15.92
CA PRO A 336 -5.68 8.33 -16.92
C PRO A 336 -5.11 9.60 -16.25
N GLY A 337 -3.85 9.93 -16.59
CA GLY A 337 -3.14 11.07 -16.03
C GLY A 337 -2.41 10.83 -14.70
N GLU A 338 -2.57 9.64 -14.08
CA GLU A 338 -1.87 9.30 -12.84
C GLU A 338 -1.50 7.83 -12.80
N VAL A 339 -0.21 7.53 -12.94
CA VAL A 339 0.35 6.19 -12.69
C VAL A 339 1.07 6.22 -11.36
N ASN A 340 0.62 5.37 -10.42
CA ASN A 340 1.19 5.32 -9.08
C ASN A 340 1.05 3.90 -8.51
N PHE A 341 1.86 3.55 -7.50
CA PHE A 341 1.57 2.35 -6.72
C PHE A 341 0.32 2.56 -5.88
N HIS A 342 -0.42 1.47 -5.65
CA HIS A 342 -1.71 1.52 -4.98
C HIS A 342 -2.06 0.19 -4.31
N ASP A 343 -2.87 0.32 -3.24
CA ASP A 343 -3.24 -0.77 -2.36
C ASP A 343 -4.75 -0.84 -2.23
N TRP A 344 -5.27 -2.08 -2.16
CA TRP A 344 -6.69 -2.38 -1.96
C TRP A 344 -6.85 -3.74 -1.28
N GLY A 345 -8.06 -4.24 -1.20
CA GLY A 345 -8.35 -5.56 -0.66
C GLY A 345 -9.35 -6.33 -1.49
N GLU A 346 -9.59 -7.54 -1.08
CA GLU A 346 -10.70 -8.37 -1.54
C GLU A 346 -11.47 -8.90 -0.33
N THR A 347 -12.79 -8.95 -0.48
CA THR A 347 -13.73 -9.50 0.49
C THR A 347 -14.34 -10.77 -0.09
N TYR A 348 -14.33 -11.86 0.67
CA TYR A 348 -14.93 -13.11 0.22
C TYR A 348 -16.39 -13.21 0.66
N PHE A 349 -17.26 -13.55 -0.28
CA PHE A 349 -18.65 -13.88 -0.03
C PHE A 349 -18.93 -15.31 -0.46
N GLU A 350 -19.46 -16.13 0.46
CA GLU A 350 -19.79 -17.52 0.15
C GLU A 350 -20.85 -17.57 -0.96
N GLY A 351 -20.69 -18.49 -1.92
CA GLY A 351 -21.50 -18.54 -3.13
C GLY A 351 -21.06 -17.62 -4.28
N VAL A 352 -20.20 -16.61 -3.99
CA VAL A 352 -19.74 -15.61 -4.97
C VAL A 352 -18.23 -15.68 -5.19
N GLY A 353 -17.44 -15.89 -4.11
CA GLY A 353 -15.98 -15.84 -4.12
C GLY A 353 -15.42 -14.48 -3.72
N TRP A 354 -14.17 -14.22 -4.10
CA TRP A 354 -13.44 -12.99 -3.80
C TRP A 354 -13.95 -11.81 -4.64
N VAL A 355 -14.28 -10.70 -3.98
CA VAL A 355 -14.78 -9.47 -4.60
C VAL A 355 -13.84 -8.32 -4.24
N PRO A 356 -13.27 -7.60 -5.22
CA PRO A 356 -12.34 -6.52 -4.94
C PRO A 356 -13.02 -5.33 -4.26
N THR A 357 -12.30 -4.69 -3.33
CA THR A 357 -12.77 -3.55 -2.54
C THR A 357 -11.64 -2.54 -2.34
N ASP A 358 -11.88 -1.27 -2.66
CA ASP A 358 -10.91 -0.18 -2.43
C ASP A 358 -11.50 0.89 -1.49
N ALA A 359 -11.27 0.74 -0.20
CA ALA A 359 -11.79 1.64 0.83
C ALA A 359 -11.25 3.08 0.72
N SER A 360 -10.09 3.28 0.09
CA SER A 360 -9.50 4.60 -0.07
C SER A 360 -10.23 5.48 -1.08
N PHE A 361 -10.95 4.87 -2.03
CA PHE A 361 -11.74 5.57 -3.03
C PHE A 361 -13.17 5.95 -2.56
N GLY A 362 -13.58 5.44 -1.42
CA GLY A 362 -14.92 5.73 -0.89
C GLY A 362 -15.15 7.18 -0.47
N ARG A 363 -14.07 7.91 -0.14
CA ARG A 363 -14.14 9.31 0.31
C ARG A 363 -14.04 10.34 -0.82
N THR A 364 -13.73 9.95 -2.03
CA THR A 364 -13.47 10.89 -3.12
C THR A 364 -14.71 11.71 -3.44
N THR A 365 -14.75 12.96 -2.98
CA THR A 365 -15.89 13.89 -3.19
C THR A 365 -16.06 14.29 -4.64
N GLU A 366 -15.01 14.16 -5.43
CA GLU A 366 -15.00 14.43 -6.88
C GLU A 366 -15.73 13.38 -7.71
N HIS A 367 -15.99 12.20 -7.11
CA HIS A 367 -16.72 11.11 -7.73
C HIS A 367 -18.22 11.18 -7.34
N SER A 368 -19.08 10.82 -8.29
CA SER A 368 -20.49 10.61 -8.00
C SER A 368 -20.69 9.52 -6.94
N GLU A 369 -21.82 9.52 -6.23
CA GLU A 369 -22.16 8.42 -5.29
C GLU A 369 -22.01 7.04 -5.94
N GLN A 370 -22.35 6.93 -7.22
CA GLN A 370 -22.18 5.72 -8.00
C GLN A 370 -20.70 5.26 -8.09
N MET A 371 -19.78 6.18 -8.26
CA MET A 371 -18.34 5.87 -8.28
C MET A 371 -17.84 5.41 -6.89
N ARG A 372 -18.29 6.07 -5.82
CA ARG A 372 -17.94 5.71 -4.46
C ARG A 372 -18.39 4.31 -4.10
N ASP A 373 -19.62 3.94 -4.47
CA ASP A 373 -20.19 2.61 -4.21
C ASP A 373 -19.62 1.56 -5.16
N TYR A 374 -19.16 1.96 -6.34
CA TYR A 374 -18.50 1.08 -7.29
C TYR A 374 -17.27 0.39 -6.66
N TYR A 375 -16.41 1.12 -5.98
CA TYR A 375 -15.23 0.57 -5.35
C TYR A 375 -15.48 -0.20 -4.03
N ALA A 376 -16.70 -0.24 -3.54
CA ALA A 376 -17.08 -1.13 -2.44
C ALA A 376 -17.12 -2.60 -2.86
N THR A 377 -17.46 -2.88 -4.13
CA THR A 377 -17.66 -4.23 -4.66
C THR A 377 -17.15 -4.39 -6.09
N GLY A 378 -16.19 -3.58 -6.49
CA GLY A 378 -15.67 -3.58 -7.86
C GLY A 378 -14.30 -2.96 -8.02
N MET A 379 -13.72 -3.25 -9.19
CA MET A 379 -12.42 -2.74 -9.60
C MET A 379 -12.35 -2.58 -11.11
N ASP A 380 -11.86 -1.42 -11.53
CA ASP A 380 -11.66 -1.07 -12.93
C ASP A 380 -10.43 -1.75 -13.56
N ILE A 381 -10.23 -1.54 -14.87
CA ILE A 381 -9.07 -2.08 -15.62
C ILE A 381 -7.75 -1.40 -15.31
N TYR A 382 -7.77 -0.26 -14.63
CA TYR A 382 -6.57 0.52 -14.31
C TYR A 382 -5.88 0.07 -13.02
N ARG A 383 -6.06 -1.20 -12.62
CA ARG A 383 -5.41 -1.82 -11.45
C ARG A 383 -4.60 -3.03 -11.87
N MET A 384 -3.29 -2.96 -11.69
CA MET A 384 -2.38 -4.09 -11.86
C MET A 384 -2.04 -4.66 -10.48
N ALA A 385 -2.47 -5.88 -10.19
CA ALA A 385 -2.10 -6.58 -8.97
C ALA A 385 -0.78 -7.33 -9.15
N SER A 386 0.15 -7.15 -8.20
CA SER A 386 1.42 -7.87 -8.12
C SER A 386 1.64 -8.55 -6.77
N ASN A 387 0.80 -8.26 -5.77
CA ASN A 387 0.89 -8.84 -4.42
C ASN A 387 -0.50 -9.28 -3.95
N GLU A 388 -0.61 -10.51 -3.42
CA GLU A 388 -1.86 -11.11 -2.91
C GLU A 388 -1.83 -11.37 -1.39
N GLY A 389 -1.00 -10.67 -0.64
CA GLY A 389 -0.88 -10.82 0.81
C GLY A 389 0.16 -9.91 1.43
N VAL A 390 0.19 -9.89 2.74
CA VAL A 390 1.03 -9.02 3.57
C VAL A 390 2.27 -9.75 4.05
N GLY A 391 3.43 -9.11 3.91
CA GLY A 391 4.65 -9.49 4.65
C GLY A 391 5.28 -10.82 4.28
N ASP A 392 5.17 -11.28 3.04
CA ASP A 392 5.73 -12.56 2.62
C ASP A 392 7.22 -12.49 2.25
N LYS A 393 7.84 -13.65 2.16
CA LYS A 393 9.22 -13.79 1.72
C LYS A 393 9.31 -13.65 0.20
N LEU A 394 10.36 -12.99 -0.28
CA LEU A 394 10.66 -12.94 -1.71
C LEU A 394 11.32 -14.24 -2.18
N SER A 395 11.18 -14.55 -3.46
CA SER A 395 11.82 -15.70 -4.11
C SER A 395 12.70 -15.22 -5.30
N PRO A 396 14.02 -15.52 -5.31
CA PRO A 396 14.82 -16.15 -4.25
C PRO A 396 14.79 -15.38 -2.93
N GLU A 397 14.97 -16.07 -1.78
CA GLU A 397 14.83 -15.44 -0.45
C GLU A 397 15.84 -14.31 -0.23
N LYS A 398 15.34 -13.16 0.25
CA LYS A 398 16.09 -12.01 0.69
C LYS A 398 16.56 -12.20 2.13
N LYS A 399 17.80 -11.88 2.41
CA LYS A 399 18.42 -12.12 3.73
C LYS A 399 18.15 -11.02 4.75
N TYR A 400 18.25 -9.77 4.30
CA TYR A 400 18.12 -8.60 5.17
C TYR A 400 16.69 -8.04 5.15
N ILE A 401 16.40 -7.17 6.13
CA ILE A 401 15.08 -6.52 6.20
C ILE A 401 14.74 -5.86 4.85
N ARG A 402 13.53 -6.04 4.41
CA ARG A 402 13.01 -5.44 3.19
C ARG A 402 12.89 -3.92 3.34
N SER A 403 13.02 -3.18 2.24
CA SER A 403 12.75 -1.74 2.18
C SER A 403 11.29 -1.48 2.47
N GLU A 404 10.39 -2.21 1.79
CA GLU A 404 8.97 -2.29 2.14
C GLU A 404 8.65 -3.66 2.76
N THR A 405 7.98 -3.65 3.93
CA THR A 405 7.71 -4.87 4.69
C THR A 405 6.30 -5.45 4.48
N VAL A 406 5.39 -4.67 3.90
CA VAL A 406 4.01 -5.07 3.62
C VAL A 406 3.91 -5.80 2.29
N ASP A 407 4.44 -5.22 1.22
CA ASP A 407 4.37 -5.76 -0.14
C ASP A 407 5.65 -5.50 -0.96
N CYS A 408 5.59 -5.61 -2.30
CA CYS A 408 6.71 -5.33 -3.20
C CYS A 408 6.23 -4.58 -4.45
N GLN A 409 6.02 -3.28 -4.32
CA GLN A 409 5.58 -2.43 -5.44
C GLN A 409 6.76 -1.74 -6.12
N MET A 410 7.67 -1.15 -5.36
CA MET A 410 8.80 -0.40 -5.90
C MET A 410 9.99 -1.29 -6.28
N GLY A 411 9.98 -2.53 -5.79
CA GLY A 411 11.11 -3.44 -5.86
C GLY A 411 11.94 -3.46 -4.59
N GLU A 412 12.95 -4.33 -4.57
CA GLU A 412 13.87 -4.53 -3.45
C GLU A 412 15.29 -4.73 -3.96
N VAL A 413 16.26 -4.20 -3.23
CA VAL A 413 17.68 -4.32 -3.57
C VAL A 413 18.49 -4.80 -2.37
N GLU A 414 19.35 -5.79 -2.59
CA GLU A 414 20.21 -6.37 -1.58
C GLU A 414 21.59 -6.69 -2.14
N TRP A 415 22.60 -6.68 -1.29
CA TRP A 415 23.90 -7.26 -1.56
C TRP A 415 24.37 -8.12 -0.38
N LYS A 416 25.53 -8.73 -0.46
CA LYS A 416 26.00 -9.69 0.56
C LYS A 416 26.07 -9.15 2.00
N ASN A 417 26.18 -7.84 2.20
CA ASN A 417 26.37 -7.22 3.51
C ASN A 417 25.18 -6.33 3.97
N GLY A 418 24.07 -6.30 3.24
CA GLY A 418 22.91 -5.52 3.69
C GLY A 418 21.86 -5.24 2.63
N ASN A 419 20.74 -4.72 3.10
CA ASN A 419 19.72 -4.10 2.25
C ASN A 419 20.21 -2.76 1.73
N LEU A 420 19.87 -2.41 0.49
CA LEU A 420 19.93 -1.04 -0.03
C LEU A 420 18.55 -0.42 0.05
N TYR A 421 18.47 0.71 0.75
CA TYR A 421 17.21 1.43 0.93
C TYR A 421 16.99 2.46 -0.20
N TYR A 422 15.81 3.01 -0.34
CA TYR A 422 15.36 3.94 -1.39
C TYR A 422 16.24 5.18 -1.62
N ASP A 423 17.14 5.52 -0.69
CA ASP A 423 18.15 6.57 -0.88
C ASP A 423 19.39 6.13 -1.68
N LYS A 424 19.42 4.89 -2.16
CA LYS A 424 20.50 4.29 -2.94
C LYS A 424 20.07 3.78 -4.30
N TRP A 425 18.80 3.86 -4.61
CA TRP A 425 18.21 3.43 -5.87
C TRP A 425 16.84 4.06 -6.08
N ASN A 426 16.37 4.04 -7.30
CA ASN A 426 15.02 4.44 -7.67
C ASN A 426 14.43 3.44 -8.66
N SER A 427 13.10 3.42 -8.76
CA SER A 427 12.38 2.64 -9.77
C SER A 427 11.39 3.52 -10.53
N SER A 428 11.06 3.07 -11.75
CA SER A 428 10.08 3.74 -12.58
C SER A 428 9.17 2.71 -13.27
N PHE A 429 7.90 3.04 -13.33
CA PHE A 429 6.85 2.27 -13.98
C PHE A 429 6.31 3.07 -15.14
N LYS A 430 6.50 2.61 -16.37
CA LYS A 430 6.03 3.27 -17.57
C LYS A 430 4.93 2.45 -18.24
N LEU A 431 3.71 2.97 -18.22
CA LEU A 431 2.61 2.45 -19.04
C LEU A 431 2.89 2.76 -20.51
N ASN A 432 3.13 1.74 -21.32
CA ASN A 432 3.37 1.90 -22.75
C ASN A 432 2.05 1.94 -23.54
N SER A 433 1.11 1.04 -23.23
CA SER A 433 -0.23 1.01 -23.82
C SER A 433 -1.24 0.31 -22.92
N ILE A 434 -2.51 0.66 -23.09
CA ILE A 434 -3.68 -0.04 -22.59
C ILE A 434 -4.75 -0.01 -23.67
N GLU A 435 -5.09 -1.17 -24.23
CA GLU A 435 -5.94 -1.28 -25.41
C GLU A 435 -6.99 -2.39 -25.24
N PRO A 436 -8.22 -2.23 -25.74
CA PRO A 436 -9.22 -3.30 -25.68
C PRO A 436 -8.71 -4.60 -26.31
N VAL A 437 -8.96 -5.73 -25.65
CA VAL A 437 -8.72 -7.06 -26.22
C VAL A 437 -9.73 -7.28 -27.34
N LYS A 438 -9.24 -7.65 -28.53
CA LYS A 438 -10.04 -7.88 -29.74
C LYS A 438 -10.74 -9.24 -29.72
#